data_c2f1336d432c77f3b2ce0d74c40fb20a
#
_entry.id   c2f1336d432c77f3b2ce0d74c40fb20a
#
_cell.length_a   1.000
_cell.length_b   1.000
_cell.length_c   1.000
_cell.angle_alpha   90.00
_cell.angle_beta   90.00
_cell.angle_gamma   90.00
#
_symmetry.space_group_name_H-M   'P 1'
#
loop_
_entity.id
_entity.type
_entity.pdbx_description
1 polymer ?
#
loop_
_entity_poly.entity_id
_entity_poly.type
_entity_poly.pdbx_seq_one_letter_code
_entity_poly.pdbx_strand_id
1 'polypeptide(L)'
;MSIKKIAKEAGVSTATVSRVLNNPGYKCSSEELRERIWKIARELNYMPNEAARNLKKGITDTSQKVWYLDVLMTRTGNLETDPFFSELLRVIESEIHRQGCILMHIFHQPLFSNDRKCWTENIDKVIAQMEPDGDIRSDGLIIIGKCNDNVLKKLSAKYRSIVSVNRNLKCLNKYKNRYYVPSIISSDDIEEAQYTKPMLTTVRLPKEEMGKFALYLLIDRLDGGHKGIVRTELEGKLMIR
;
A
#
# COMPACT_ATOMS: atom_id res chain seq x y z
N MET A 1 13.73 11.56 10.15
CA MET A 1 13.14 12.93 10.15
C MET A 1 12.39 13.15 11.45
N SER A 2 12.15 14.39 11.92
CA SER A 2 11.61 14.58 13.27
C SER A 2 10.29 15.37 13.23
N ILE A 3 9.42 15.04 14.16
CA ILE A 3 8.14 15.73 14.39
C ILE A 3 8.30 17.26 14.61
N LYS A 4 9.48 17.67 15.10
CA LYS A 4 9.82 19.09 15.30
C LYS A 4 9.87 19.87 13.98
N LYS A 5 10.31 19.23 12.88
CA LYS A 5 10.40 19.86 11.56
C LYS A 5 9.00 20.06 10.98
N ILE A 6 8.14 19.05 11.09
CA ILE A 6 6.72 19.14 10.68
C ILE A 6 6.01 20.26 11.45
N ALA A 7 6.22 20.32 12.76
CA ALA A 7 5.63 21.34 13.61
C ALA A 7 6.02 22.76 13.20
N LYS A 8 7.32 22.96 12.87
CA LYS A 8 7.85 24.24 12.38
C LYS A 8 7.22 24.65 11.05
N GLU A 9 7.14 23.71 10.08
CA GLU A 9 6.60 24.00 8.74
C GLU A 9 5.08 24.16 8.76
N ALA A 10 4.37 23.43 9.64
CA ALA A 10 2.93 23.57 9.80
C ALA A 10 2.51 24.77 10.65
N GLY A 11 3.45 25.44 11.34
CA GLY A 11 3.18 26.56 12.23
C GLY A 11 2.41 26.17 13.50
N VAL A 12 2.61 24.94 14.01
CA VAL A 12 1.89 24.42 15.19
C VAL A 12 2.84 23.75 16.17
N SER A 13 2.33 23.43 17.37
CA SER A 13 3.13 22.71 18.38
C SER A 13 3.41 21.26 17.96
N THR A 14 4.54 20.72 18.42
CA THR A 14 4.84 19.28 18.24
C THR A 14 3.77 18.38 18.85
N ALA A 15 3.09 18.84 19.91
CA ALA A 15 1.97 18.12 20.53
C ALA A 15 0.76 18.05 19.58
N THR A 16 0.45 19.14 18.88
CA THR A 16 -0.63 19.18 17.88
C THR A 16 -0.32 18.22 16.72
N VAL A 17 0.88 18.29 16.16
CA VAL A 17 1.32 17.35 15.10
C VAL A 17 1.21 15.91 15.58
N SER A 18 1.72 15.61 16.77
CA SER A 18 1.65 14.28 17.35
C SER A 18 0.21 13.77 17.51
N ARG A 19 -0.72 14.62 17.94
CA ARG A 19 -2.13 14.25 18.09
C ARG A 19 -2.81 14.00 16.75
N VAL A 20 -2.56 14.85 15.75
CA VAL A 20 -3.12 14.71 14.41
C VAL A 20 -2.61 13.44 13.73
N LEU A 21 -1.32 13.16 13.81
CA LEU A 21 -0.71 12.00 13.15
C LEU A 21 -0.98 10.67 13.88
N ASN A 22 -1.21 10.71 15.20
CA ASN A 22 -1.33 9.50 16.01
C ASN A 22 -2.74 9.25 16.56
N ASN A 23 -3.69 10.18 16.39
CA ASN A 23 -5.06 10.01 16.89
C ASN A 23 -6.08 10.39 15.82
N PRO A 24 -6.64 9.41 15.09
CA PRO A 24 -7.64 9.65 14.05
C PRO A 24 -8.90 10.38 14.56
N GLY A 25 -9.25 10.17 15.83
CA GLY A 25 -10.39 10.83 16.48
C GLY A 25 -10.09 12.22 17.04
N TYR A 26 -8.86 12.71 16.92
CA TYR A 26 -8.53 14.05 17.44
C TYR A 26 -9.23 15.14 16.62
N LYS A 27 -10.08 15.91 17.29
CA LYS A 27 -10.71 17.11 16.68
C LYS A 27 -9.65 18.19 16.50
N CYS A 28 -9.13 18.31 15.30
CA CYS A 28 -8.25 19.41 14.94
C CYS A 28 -9.04 20.72 14.88
N SER A 29 -8.38 21.85 15.08
CA SER A 29 -9.02 23.18 15.02
C SER A 29 -9.60 23.49 13.62
N SER A 30 -9.07 22.92 12.56
CA SER A 30 -9.65 22.90 11.22
C SER A 30 -9.21 21.67 10.44
N GLU A 31 -10.02 21.25 9.46
CA GLU A 31 -9.68 20.16 8.55
C GLU A 31 -8.50 20.54 7.65
N GLU A 32 -8.44 21.80 7.21
CA GLU A 32 -7.33 22.35 6.43
C GLU A 32 -5.98 22.22 7.15
N LEU A 33 -5.96 22.46 8.47
CA LEU A 33 -4.74 22.26 9.27
C LEU A 33 -4.36 20.79 9.34
N ARG A 34 -5.33 19.89 9.46
CA ARG A 34 -5.11 18.45 9.44
C ARG A 34 -4.47 18.01 8.13
N GLU A 35 -5.04 18.41 6.99
CA GLU A 35 -4.53 18.11 5.67
C GLU A 35 -3.13 18.67 5.44
N ARG A 36 -2.87 19.90 5.89
CA ARG A 36 -1.54 20.52 5.83
C ARG A 36 -0.51 19.72 6.61
N ILE A 37 -0.81 19.28 7.83
CA ILE A 37 0.09 18.47 8.63
C ILE A 37 0.39 17.13 7.93
N TRP A 38 -0.63 16.47 7.37
CA TRP A 38 -0.46 15.22 6.63
C TRP A 38 0.32 15.41 5.33
N LYS A 39 0.13 16.52 4.62
CA LYS A 39 0.88 16.88 3.43
C LYS A 39 2.37 17.03 3.75
N ILE A 40 2.70 17.84 4.76
CA ILE A 40 4.09 18.05 5.21
C ILE A 40 4.73 16.73 5.70
N ALA A 41 3.98 15.92 6.44
CA ALA A 41 4.46 14.63 6.89
C ALA A 41 4.84 13.71 5.72
N ARG A 42 4.02 13.70 4.66
CA ARG A 42 4.30 12.97 3.40
C ARG A 42 5.52 13.52 2.67
N GLU A 43 5.60 14.84 2.47
CA GLU A 43 6.74 15.50 1.81
C GLU A 43 8.06 15.26 2.53
N LEU A 44 8.03 15.15 3.86
CA LEU A 44 9.19 14.87 4.69
C LEU A 44 9.44 13.37 4.90
N ASN A 45 8.70 12.48 4.28
CA ASN A 45 8.76 11.02 4.51
C ASN A 45 8.77 10.67 6.01
N TYR A 46 7.92 11.35 6.79
CA TYR A 46 7.82 11.12 8.21
C TYR A 46 6.86 9.97 8.49
N MET A 47 7.37 8.92 9.11
CA MET A 47 6.58 7.81 9.65
C MET A 47 6.52 7.93 11.18
N PRO A 48 5.32 7.85 11.79
CA PRO A 48 5.19 7.80 13.25
C PRO A 48 6.00 6.63 13.83
N ASN A 49 6.86 6.89 14.79
CA ASN A 49 7.68 5.86 15.43
C ASN A 49 6.88 5.22 16.58
N GLU A 50 6.50 3.97 16.43
CA GLU A 50 5.75 3.21 17.43
C GLU A 50 6.53 2.98 18.74
N ALA A 51 7.83 2.76 18.67
CA ALA A 51 8.67 2.63 19.85
C ALA A 51 8.59 3.89 20.74
N ALA A 52 8.58 5.08 20.11
CA ALA A 52 8.38 6.34 20.83
C ALA A 52 6.94 6.53 21.35
N ARG A 53 5.93 5.93 20.69
CA ARG A 53 4.54 5.90 21.15
C ARG A 53 4.40 5.06 22.42
N ASN A 54 4.97 3.87 22.43
CA ASN A 54 4.87 2.92 23.53
C ASN A 54 5.59 3.43 24.80
N LEU A 55 6.77 4.02 24.65
CA LEU A 55 7.49 4.70 25.71
C LEU A 55 6.67 5.83 26.36
N LYS A 56 5.93 6.61 25.55
CA LYS A 56 5.13 7.73 26.05
C LYS A 56 3.81 7.31 26.73
N LYS A 57 3.32 6.11 26.39
CA LYS A 57 2.12 5.51 27.00
C LYS A 57 2.41 4.76 28.31
N GLY A 58 3.68 4.71 28.75
CA GLY A 58 4.07 3.98 29.95
C GLY A 58 3.87 2.46 29.83
N ILE A 59 3.68 1.95 28.61
CA ILE A 59 3.55 0.53 28.36
C ILE A 59 4.98 -0.03 28.32
N THR A 60 5.45 -0.47 29.48
CA THR A 60 6.72 -1.19 29.64
C THR A 60 6.55 -2.70 29.37
N ASP A 61 5.40 -3.09 28.85
CA ASP A 61 5.17 -4.49 28.50
C ASP A 61 5.89 -4.79 27.18
N THR A 62 7.05 -5.44 27.30
CA THR A 62 7.99 -5.80 26.26
C THR A 62 7.53 -6.97 25.38
N SER A 63 6.28 -7.37 25.41
CA SER A 63 5.69 -8.20 24.36
C SER A 63 5.36 -7.31 23.17
N GLN A 64 6.36 -7.00 22.34
CA GLN A 64 6.10 -6.46 20.99
C GLN A 64 5.10 -7.40 20.33
N LYS A 65 3.89 -6.91 20.10
CA LYS A 65 2.87 -7.67 19.39
C LYS A 65 3.35 -7.83 17.95
N VAL A 66 3.78 -9.03 17.64
CA VAL A 66 4.25 -9.38 16.30
C VAL A 66 3.02 -9.69 15.45
N TRP A 67 2.88 -9.00 14.32
CA TRP A 67 1.83 -9.26 13.37
C TRP A 67 2.31 -10.25 12.30
N TYR A 68 1.45 -11.24 12.02
CA TYR A 68 1.64 -12.23 10.96
C TYR A 68 0.88 -11.81 9.73
N LEU A 69 1.58 -11.61 8.62
CA LEU A 69 1.04 -11.01 7.42
C LEU A 69 1.20 -11.92 6.21
N ASP A 70 0.18 -11.95 5.35
CA ASP A 70 0.23 -12.57 4.04
C ASP A 70 0.24 -11.52 2.94
N VAL A 71 0.80 -11.89 1.79
CA VAL A 71 0.74 -11.12 0.55
C VAL A 71 0.05 -11.93 -0.53
N LEU A 72 -0.86 -11.31 -1.25
CA LEU A 72 -1.60 -11.91 -2.37
C LEU A 72 -1.31 -11.14 -3.65
N MET A 73 -0.64 -11.80 -4.60
CA MET A 73 -0.39 -11.30 -5.95
C MET A 73 -1.53 -11.73 -6.87
N THR A 74 -2.28 -10.77 -7.42
CA THR A 74 -3.42 -11.06 -8.31
C THR A 74 -3.14 -10.75 -9.78
N ARG A 75 -1.95 -10.25 -10.10
CA ARG A 75 -1.60 -9.84 -11.48
C ARG A 75 -0.65 -10.80 -12.17
N THR A 76 0.18 -11.47 -11.42
CA THR A 76 1.21 -12.36 -11.94
C THR A 76 1.02 -13.77 -11.42
N GLY A 77 1.20 -14.77 -12.26
CA GLY A 77 1.39 -16.16 -11.86
C GLY A 77 2.80 -16.40 -11.35
N ASN A 78 3.08 -17.60 -10.85
CA ASN A 78 4.40 -17.96 -10.31
C ASN A 78 5.53 -17.89 -11.37
N LEU A 79 5.19 -17.98 -12.65
CA LEU A 79 6.15 -18.00 -13.77
C LEU A 79 6.18 -16.70 -14.58
N GLU A 80 5.27 -15.78 -14.29
CA GLU A 80 5.16 -14.50 -14.99
C GLU A 80 5.76 -13.39 -14.15
N THR A 81 6.66 -12.60 -14.70
CA THR A 81 7.25 -11.43 -14.02
C THR A 81 6.71 -10.14 -14.64
N ASP A 82 6.08 -9.33 -13.82
CA ASP A 82 5.80 -7.93 -14.15
C ASP A 82 6.74 -7.07 -13.30
N PRO A 83 7.67 -6.31 -13.90
CA PRO A 83 8.69 -5.56 -13.16
C PRO A 83 8.11 -4.63 -12.10
N PHE A 84 6.98 -3.98 -12.39
CA PHE A 84 6.33 -3.09 -11.44
C PHE A 84 5.87 -3.83 -10.17
N PHE A 85 5.16 -4.94 -10.36
CA PHE A 85 4.61 -5.68 -9.23
C PHE A 85 5.70 -6.44 -8.46
N SER A 86 6.73 -6.91 -9.14
CA SER A 86 7.88 -7.58 -8.51
C SER A 86 8.68 -6.61 -7.64
N GLU A 87 8.89 -5.38 -8.11
CA GLU A 87 9.56 -4.34 -7.34
C GLU A 87 8.71 -3.89 -6.14
N LEU A 88 7.40 -3.71 -6.33
CA LEU A 88 6.47 -3.38 -5.26
C LEU A 88 6.42 -4.47 -4.17
N LEU A 89 6.40 -5.74 -4.57
CA LEU A 89 6.48 -6.86 -3.64
C LEU A 89 7.76 -6.79 -2.80
N ARG A 90 8.92 -6.58 -3.43
CA ARG A 90 10.20 -6.46 -2.72
C ARG A 90 10.21 -5.31 -1.71
N VAL A 91 9.59 -4.17 -2.06
CA VAL A 91 9.44 -3.04 -1.14
C VAL A 91 8.58 -3.44 0.06
N ILE A 92 7.46 -4.11 -0.17
CA ILE A 92 6.55 -4.57 0.89
C ILE A 92 7.24 -5.59 1.81
N GLU A 93 7.96 -6.56 1.26
CA GLU A 93 8.74 -7.54 2.04
C GLU A 93 9.77 -6.86 2.94
N SER A 94 10.55 -5.93 2.37
CA SER A 94 11.54 -5.15 3.11
C SER A 94 10.89 -4.35 4.25
N GLU A 95 9.73 -3.76 3.98
CA GLU A 95 9.02 -2.93 4.95
C GLU A 95 8.39 -3.78 6.08
N ILE A 96 7.85 -4.96 5.77
CA ILE A 96 7.35 -5.94 6.76
C ILE A 96 8.46 -6.28 7.76
N HIS A 97 9.65 -6.61 7.28
CA HIS A 97 10.80 -6.87 8.13
C HIS A 97 11.21 -5.65 8.97
N ARG A 98 11.24 -4.47 8.35
CA ARG A 98 11.62 -3.22 9.03
C ARG A 98 10.68 -2.85 10.18
N GLN A 99 9.39 -3.20 10.07
CA GLN A 99 8.38 -2.95 11.09
C GLN A 99 8.29 -4.06 12.14
N GLY A 100 9.14 -5.09 12.06
CA GLY A 100 9.15 -6.21 13.00
C GLY A 100 7.94 -7.15 12.85
N CYS A 101 7.28 -7.13 11.69
CA CYS A 101 6.22 -8.07 11.33
C CYS A 101 6.82 -9.34 10.71
N ILE A 102 6.04 -10.42 10.67
CA ILE A 102 6.43 -11.68 10.05
C ILE A 102 5.61 -11.88 8.77
N LEU A 103 6.29 -11.98 7.64
CA LEU A 103 5.68 -12.44 6.39
C LEU A 103 5.54 -13.96 6.44
N MET A 104 4.29 -14.44 6.39
CA MET A 104 3.98 -15.87 6.45
C MET A 104 3.99 -16.48 5.05
N HIS A 105 3.17 -15.94 4.14
CA HIS A 105 2.99 -16.51 2.81
C HIS A 105 2.88 -15.42 1.75
N ILE A 106 3.33 -15.79 0.54
CA ILE A 106 3.08 -15.04 -0.69
C ILE A 106 2.27 -15.94 -1.61
N PHE A 107 1.03 -15.55 -1.88
CA PHE A 107 0.13 -16.28 -2.75
C PHE A 107 0.08 -15.62 -4.13
N HIS A 108 0.09 -16.43 -5.18
CA HIS A 108 -0.06 -15.98 -6.56
C HIS A 108 -1.37 -16.54 -7.13
N GLN A 109 -2.40 -15.66 -7.23
CA GLN A 109 -3.73 -16.05 -7.70
C GLN A 109 -4.25 -15.07 -8.77
N PRO A 110 -3.74 -15.13 -10.00
CA PRO A 110 -4.16 -14.23 -11.08
C PRO A 110 -5.65 -14.40 -11.44
N LEU A 111 -6.24 -15.56 -11.13
CA LEU A 111 -7.67 -15.81 -11.25
C LEU A 111 -8.49 -14.73 -10.52
N PHE A 112 -8.06 -14.28 -9.35
CA PHE A 112 -8.80 -13.32 -8.52
C PHE A 112 -8.90 -11.92 -9.12
N SER A 113 -8.10 -11.59 -10.14
CA SER A 113 -8.22 -10.34 -10.89
C SER A 113 -9.21 -10.40 -12.05
N ASN A 114 -9.65 -11.58 -12.45
CA ASN A 114 -10.50 -11.81 -13.61
C ASN A 114 -11.96 -12.02 -13.21
N ASP A 115 -12.78 -10.99 -13.40
CA ASP A 115 -14.18 -11.02 -13.00
C ASP A 115 -14.96 -12.16 -13.66
N ARG A 116 -14.72 -12.44 -14.95
CA ARG A 116 -15.42 -13.52 -15.69
C ARG A 116 -15.06 -14.90 -15.14
N LYS A 117 -13.77 -15.18 -14.94
CA LYS A 117 -13.33 -16.46 -14.39
C LYS A 117 -13.77 -16.66 -12.95
N CYS A 118 -13.86 -15.60 -12.15
CA CYS A 118 -14.39 -15.67 -10.80
C CYS A 118 -15.87 -16.10 -10.72
N TRP A 119 -16.63 -15.97 -11.81
CA TRP A 119 -18.01 -16.47 -11.88
C TRP A 119 -18.12 -17.95 -12.26
N THR A 120 -17.14 -18.46 -12.98
CA THR A 120 -17.17 -19.84 -13.51
C THR A 120 -16.39 -20.83 -12.66
N GLU A 121 -15.42 -20.36 -11.88
CA GLU A 121 -14.54 -21.19 -11.06
C GLU A 121 -15.05 -21.29 -9.62
N ASN A 122 -14.74 -22.38 -8.95
CA ASN A 122 -15.06 -22.56 -7.53
C ASN A 122 -14.05 -21.80 -6.67
N ILE A 123 -14.33 -20.52 -6.43
CA ILE A 123 -13.48 -19.62 -5.66
C ILE A 123 -13.24 -20.13 -4.23
N ASP A 124 -14.22 -20.78 -3.62
CA ASP A 124 -14.06 -21.31 -2.25
C ASP A 124 -12.99 -22.39 -2.18
N LYS A 125 -12.93 -23.24 -3.20
CA LYS A 125 -11.89 -24.26 -3.31
C LYS A 125 -10.49 -23.62 -3.45
N VAL A 126 -10.38 -22.57 -4.26
CA VAL A 126 -9.09 -21.85 -4.45
C VAL A 126 -8.68 -21.13 -3.17
N ILE A 127 -9.62 -20.49 -2.48
CA ILE A 127 -9.35 -19.83 -1.19
C ILE A 127 -8.99 -20.87 -0.11
N ALA A 128 -9.61 -22.06 -0.11
CA ALA A 128 -9.25 -23.11 0.81
C ALA A 128 -7.80 -23.62 0.60
N GLN A 129 -7.31 -23.63 -0.65
CA GLN A 129 -5.91 -23.97 -0.97
C GLN A 129 -4.89 -22.94 -0.46
N MET A 130 -5.34 -21.72 -0.11
CA MET A 130 -4.52 -20.70 0.52
C MET A 130 -4.47 -20.85 2.05
N GLU A 131 -5.10 -21.86 2.60
CA GLU A 131 -5.00 -22.14 4.04
C GLU A 131 -3.69 -22.86 4.32
N PRO A 132 -2.84 -22.29 5.19
CA PRO A 132 -1.62 -22.94 5.59
C PRO A 132 -1.92 -24.20 6.42
N ASP A 133 -1.13 -25.22 6.22
CA ASP A 133 -1.11 -26.41 7.07
C ASP A 133 -0.46 -26.08 8.43
N GLY A 134 -1.17 -25.38 9.31
CA GLY A 134 -0.62 -25.01 10.61
C GLY A 134 -1.58 -24.24 11.52
N ASP A 135 -1.23 -24.19 12.82
CA ASP A 135 -2.05 -23.55 13.85
C ASP A 135 -1.98 -22.01 13.85
N ILE A 136 -1.01 -21.43 13.14
CA ILE A 136 -0.79 -19.97 13.12
C ILE A 136 -1.55 -19.36 11.95
N ARG A 137 -2.52 -18.53 12.27
CA ARG A 137 -3.28 -17.76 11.27
C ARG A 137 -2.67 -16.38 11.09
N SER A 138 -2.59 -15.94 9.83
CA SER A 138 -2.17 -14.57 9.52
C SER A 138 -3.22 -13.55 9.97
N ASP A 139 -2.76 -12.45 10.53
CA ASP A 139 -3.61 -11.36 11.02
C ASP A 139 -4.09 -10.44 9.90
N GLY A 140 -3.21 -10.15 8.95
CA GLY A 140 -3.45 -9.19 7.89
C GLY A 140 -3.06 -9.67 6.51
N LEU A 141 -3.70 -9.08 5.50
CA LEU A 141 -3.45 -9.39 4.08
C LEU A 141 -3.15 -8.13 3.30
N ILE A 142 -2.06 -8.13 2.53
CA ILE A 142 -1.79 -7.11 1.51
C ILE A 142 -2.06 -7.72 0.14
N ILE A 143 -2.98 -7.12 -0.61
CA ILE A 143 -3.31 -7.53 -1.98
C ILE A 143 -2.58 -6.61 -2.95
N ILE A 144 -1.76 -7.17 -3.82
CA ILE A 144 -1.04 -6.46 -4.88
C ILE A 144 -1.74 -6.72 -6.21
N GLY A 145 -2.40 -5.70 -6.73
CA GLY A 145 -3.19 -5.75 -7.96
C GLY A 145 -4.70 -5.63 -7.72
N LYS A 146 -5.47 -5.79 -8.82
CA LYS A 146 -6.94 -5.79 -8.75
C LYS A 146 -7.44 -7.09 -8.13
N CYS A 147 -8.42 -7.01 -7.24
CA CYS A 147 -9.12 -8.16 -6.71
C CYS A 147 -10.63 -8.03 -6.98
N ASN A 148 -11.27 -9.14 -7.33
CA ASN A 148 -12.71 -9.21 -7.51
C ASN A 148 -13.43 -9.01 -6.17
N ASP A 149 -14.55 -8.29 -6.18
CA ASP A 149 -15.30 -7.91 -4.96
C ASP A 149 -15.84 -9.13 -4.19
N ASN A 150 -16.25 -10.20 -4.88
CA ASN A 150 -16.74 -11.41 -4.23
C ASN A 150 -15.59 -12.15 -3.52
N VAL A 151 -14.42 -12.20 -4.15
CA VAL A 151 -13.20 -12.74 -3.53
C VAL A 151 -12.82 -11.91 -2.32
N LEU A 152 -12.82 -10.58 -2.46
CA LEU A 152 -12.49 -9.67 -1.36
C LEU A 152 -13.41 -9.85 -0.16
N LYS A 153 -14.73 -10.00 -0.38
CA LYS A 153 -15.70 -10.30 0.69
C LYS A 153 -15.37 -11.60 1.44
N LYS A 154 -14.99 -12.65 0.71
CA LYS A 154 -14.62 -13.94 1.31
C LYS A 154 -13.30 -13.84 2.09
N LEU A 155 -12.31 -13.16 1.55
CA LEU A 155 -11.04 -12.91 2.24
C LEU A 155 -11.21 -12.05 3.49
N SER A 156 -12.13 -11.06 3.46
CA SER A 156 -12.40 -10.22 4.63
C SER A 156 -13.02 -10.96 5.83
N ALA A 157 -13.56 -12.15 5.61
CA ALA A 157 -14.00 -13.04 6.69
C ALA A 157 -12.84 -13.82 7.34
N LYS A 158 -11.69 -13.94 6.65
CA LYS A 158 -10.53 -14.69 7.14
C LYS A 158 -9.49 -13.83 7.84
N TYR A 159 -9.24 -12.64 7.31
CA TYR A 159 -8.22 -11.72 7.82
C TYR A 159 -8.84 -10.59 8.64
N ARG A 160 -8.18 -10.19 9.71
CA ARG A 160 -8.62 -9.08 10.56
C ARG A 160 -8.56 -7.74 9.84
N SER A 161 -7.60 -7.60 8.93
CA SER A 161 -7.45 -6.41 8.10
C SER A 161 -6.91 -6.75 6.72
N ILE A 162 -7.39 -6.03 5.70
CA ILE A 162 -6.92 -6.16 4.33
C ILE A 162 -6.61 -4.77 3.78
N VAL A 163 -5.46 -4.66 3.10
CA VAL A 163 -5.08 -3.49 2.32
C VAL A 163 -4.82 -3.92 0.88
N SER A 164 -5.38 -3.19 -0.09
CA SER A 164 -5.14 -3.44 -1.51
C SER A 164 -4.32 -2.31 -2.12
N VAL A 165 -3.27 -2.67 -2.84
CA VAL A 165 -2.39 -1.76 -3.57
C VAL A 165 -2.49 -2.07 -5.06
N ASN A 166 -2.86 -1.06 -5.85
CA ASN A 166 -2.98 -1.23 -7.29
C ASN A 166 -2.57 0.05 -8.02
N ARG A 167 -2.09 -0.11 -9.26
CA ARG A 167 -1.90 1.03 -10.17
C ARG A 167 -3.23 1.40 -10.83
N ASN A 168 -3.57 2.67 -10.84
CA ASN A 168 -4.75 3.17 -11.54
C ASN A 168 -4.33 3.90 -12.82
N LEU A 169 -4.55 3.26 -13.98
CA LEU A 169 -4.20 3.80 -15.30
C LEU A 169 -5.31 4.66 -15.92
N LYS A 170 -6.27 5.14 -15.14
CA LYS A 170 -7.40 5.94 -15.67
C LYS A 170 -6.97 7.22 -16.42
N CYS A 171 -5.76 7.72 -16.18
CA CYS A 171 -5.26 8.94 -16.81
C CYS A 171 -4.95 8.79 -18.31
N LEU A 172 -4.66 7.58 -18.80
CA LEU A 172 -4.24 7.36 -20.19
C LEU A 172 -5.39 7.28 -21.20
N ASN A 173 -6.64 7.15 -20.77
CA ASN A 173 -7.79 7.00 -21.68
C ASN A 173 -8.36 8.33 -22.20
N LYS A 174 -7.83 9.48 -21.84
CA LYS A 174 -8.38 10.80 -22.21
C LYS A 174 -7.96 11.31 -23.60
N TYR A 175 -7.05 10.64 -24.27
CA TYR A 175 -6.49 11.08 -25.56
C TYR A 175 -6.82 10.15 -26.73
N LYS A 176 -8.06 9.69 -26.83
CA LYS A 176 -8.57 9.11 -28.08
C LYS A 176 -9.13 10.24 -28.93
N ASN A 177 -8.28 10.88 -29.77
CA ASN A 177 -8.70 11.36 -31.08
C ASN A 177 -7.56 11.99 -31.89
N ARG A 178 -7.46 11.53 -33.16
CA ARG A 178 -6.96 12.11 -34.42
C ARG A 178 -5.48 11.95 -34.77
N TYR A 179 -5.29 11.19 -35.85
CA TYR A 179 -4.30 11.33 -36.95
C TYR A 179 -3.00 12.10 -36.67
N TYR A 180 -2.14 11.55 -35.82
CA TYR A 180 -0.72 11.89 -35.76
C TYR A 180 0.06 10.62 -35.43
N VAL A 181 1.33 10.55 -35.82
CA VAL A 181 2.26 9.53 -35.32
C VAL A 181 2.04 9.42 -33.81
N PRO A 182 1.61 8.29 -33.27
CA PRO A 182 1.22 8.23 -31.87
C PRO A 182 2.43 8.54 -31.00
N SER A 183 2.36 9.64 -30.26
CA SER A 183 3.28 9.86 -29.16
C SER A 183 3.01 8.78 -28.12
N ILE A 184 3.95 7.86 -27.94
CA ILE A 184 3.81 6.74 -27.01
C ILE A 184 4.30 7.22 -25.65
N ILE A 185 3.40 7.18 -24.67
CA ILE A 185 3.74 7.37 -23.24
C ILE A 185 3.43 6.05 -22.54
N SER A 186 4.43 5.49 -21.88
CA SER A 186 4.30 4.27 -21.10
C SER A 186 4.09 4.59 -19.61
N SER A 187 3.78 3.57 -18.82
CA SER A 187 3.74 3.64 -17.37
C SER A 187 4.88 2.84 -16.76
N ASP A 188 5.10 3.06 -15.47
CA ASP A 188 5.93 2.26 -14.55
C ASP A 188 7.43 2.58 -14.57
N ASP A 189 7.94 3.31 -15.59
CA ASP A 189 9.34 3.72 -15.71
C ASP A 189 10.33 2.58 -15.41
N ILE A 190 10.11 1.45 -16.09
CA ILE A 190 11.02 0.30 -16.00
C ILE A 190 12.35 0.63 -16.67
N GLU A 191 13.42 -0.07 -16.29
CA GLU A 191 14.77 0.21 -16.77
C GLU A 191 14.87 0.12 -18.29
N GLU A 192 14.16 -0.81 -18.92
CA GLU A 192 14.13 -1.03 -20.37
C GLU A 192 13.64 0.19 -21.15
N ALA A 193 12.84 1.06 -20.55
CA ALA A 193 12.37 2.29 -21.19
C ALA A 193 13.51 3.26 -21.56
N GLN A 194 14.68 3.11 -20.95
CA GLN A 194 15.88 3.92 -21.23
C GLN A 194 16.69 3.37 -22.42
N TYR A 195 16.52 2.10 -22.76
CA TYR A 195 17.28 1.44 -23.83
C TYR A 195 16.57 1.47 -25.20
N THR A 196 15.34 1.96 -25.25
CA THR A 196 14.61 2.16 -26.53
C THR A 196 15.19 3.33 -27.33
N LYS A 197 15.06 3.30 -28.65
CA LYS A 197 15.47 4.41 -29.53
C LYS A 197 14.29 4.87 -30.39
N PRO A 198 13.74 6.08 -30.16
CA PRO A 198 14.09 7.02 -29.08
C PRO A 198 13.73 6.47 -27.71
N MET A 199 14.34 7.01 -26.64
CA MET A 199 13.99 6.64 -25.26
C MET A 199 12.52 6.92 -25.00
N LEU A 200 11.89 6.04 -24.22
CA LEU A 200 10.45 6.09 -24.00
C LEU A 200 10.09 7.03 -22.83
N THR A 201 9.27 8.03 -23.11
CA THR A 201 8.67 8.86 -22.06
C THR A 201 7.70 8.02 -21.24
N THR A 202 7.84 8.06 -19.90
CA THR A 202 7.10 7.18 -18.99
C THR A 202 6.56 7.95 -17.79
N VAL A 203 5.61 7.36 -17.08
CA VAL A 203 5.16 7.84 -15.76
C VAL A 203 5.76 6.95 -14.68
N ARG A 204 6.66 7.52 -13.87
CA ARG A 204 7.24 6.83 -12.71
C ARG A 204 6.26 6.83 -11.56
N LEU A 205 5.87 5.66 -11.11
CA LEU A 205 5.02 5.49 -9.92
C LEU A 205 5.88 5.37 -8.65
N PRO A 206 5.45 5.97 -7.52
CA PRO A 206 6.22 5.98 -6.27
C PRO A 206 6.07 4.65 -5.52
N LYS A 207 6.66 3.56 -6.06
CA LYS A 207 6.51 2.19 -5.55
C LYS A 207 6.94 2.04 -4.08
N GLU A 208 8.03 2.73 -3.69
CA GLU A 208 8.48 2.72 -2.28
C GLU A 208 7.43 3.31 -1.33
N GLU A 209 6.83 4.42 -1.70
CA GLU A 209 5.78 5.05 -0.90
C GLU A 209 4.52 4.20 -0.89
N MET A 210 4.15 3.62 -2.03
CA MET A 210 3.00 2.71 -2.13
C MET A 210 3.13 1.53 -1.16
N GLY A 211 4.28 0.87 -1.11
CA GLY A 211 4.53 -0.24 -0.21
C GLY A 211 4.53 0.17 1.26
N LYS A 212 5.18 1.28 1.59
CA LYS A 212 5.22 1.83 2.96
C LYS A 212 3.84 2.21 3.47
N PHE A 213 3.04 2.90 2.65
CA PHE A 213 1.67 3.28 3.02
C PHE A 213 0.75 2.09 3.15
N ALA A 214 0.90 1.08 2.29
CA ALA A 214 0.11 -0.14 2.39
C ALA A 214 0.32 -0.83 3.74
N LEU A 215 1.57 -1.01 4.15
CA LEU A 215 1.89 -1.63 5.42
C LEU A 215 1.48 -0.75 6.60
N TYR A 216 1.72 0.56 6.53
CA TYR A 216 1.29 1.49 7.57
C TYR A 216 -0.22 1.41 7.83
N LEU A 217 -1.03 1.46 6.78
CA LEU A 217 -2.49 1.37 6.91
C LEU A 217 -2.93 0.02 7.47
N LEU A 218 -2.25 -1.07 7.08
CA LEU A 218 -2.56 -2.40 7.59
C LEU A 218 -2.27 -2.50 9.09
N ILE A 219 -1.08 -2.11 9.54
CA ILE A 219 -0.66 -2.15 10.94
C ILE A 219 -1.54 -1.23 11.79
N ASP A 220 -1.78 0.02 11.35
CA ASP A 220 -2.64 0.95 12.08
C ASP A 220 -4.04 0.36 12.32
N ARG A 221 -4.59 -0.33 11.32
CA ARG A 221 -5.89 -1.00 11.46
C ARG A 221 -5.83 -2.22 12.37
N LEU A 222 -4.77 -3.01 12.32
CA LEU A 222 -4.56 -4.16 13.21
C LEU A 222 -4.38 -3.73 14.66
N ASP A 223 -3.74 -2.59 14.90
CA ASP A 223 -3.58 -1.98 16.22
C ASP A 223 -4.85 -1.27 16.72
N GLY A 224 -5.93 -1.29 15.94
CA GLY A 224 -7.21 -0.67 16.30
C GLY A 224 -7.25 0.85 16.08
N GLY A 225 -6.42 1.38 15.20
CA GLY A 225 -6.40 2.78 14.78
C GLY A 225 -7.65 3.17 13.98
N HIS A 226 -7.54 3.30 12.65
CA HIS A 226 -8.69 3.65 11.83
C HIS A 226 -9.66 2.46 11.65
N LYS A 227 -10.97 2.74 11.68
CA LYS A 227 -12.03 1.75 11.48
C LYS A 227 -12.71 1.86 10.12
N GLY A 228 -12.72 3.05 9.53
CA GLY A 228 -13.33 3.32 8.24
C GLY A 228 -12.50 2.81 7.07
N ILE A 229 -13.11 2.80 5.87
CA ILE A 229 -12.40 2.54 4.62
C ILE A 229 -11.56 3.77 4.29
N VAL A 230 -10.25 3.59 4.14
CA VAL A 230 -9.32 4.62 3.72
C VAL A 230 -8.86 4.35 2.30
N ARG A 231 -8.92 5.38 1.45
CA ARG A 231 -8.33 5.35 0.10
C ARG A 231 -7.26 6.42 0.03
N THR A 232 -6.05 6.02 -0.36
CA THR A 232 -4.93 6.93 -0.60
C THR A 232 -4.52 6.82 -2.05
N GLU A 233 -4.35 7.96 -2.71
CA GLU A 233 -3.83 8.06 -4.06
C GLU A 233 -2.47 8.73 -4.03
N LEU A 234 -1.49 8.16 -4.73
CA LEU A 234 -0.15 8.70 -4.87
C LEU A 234 0.07 9.09 -6.33
N GLU A 235 0.55 10.29 -6.55
CA GLU A 235 0.80 10.80 -7.89
C GLU A 235 2.09 10.24 -8.48
N GLY A 236 2.02 9.85 -9.75
CA GLY A 236 3.21 9.48 -10.53
C GLY A 236 3.92 10.72 -11.08
N LYS A 237 5.23 10.61 -11.31
CA LYS A 237 6.05 11.65 -11.92
C LYS A 237 6.28 11.35 -13.41
N LEU A 238 5.96 12.32 -14.27
CA LEU A 238 6.27 12.21 -15.70
C LEU A 238 7.79 12.32 -15.93
N MET A 239 8.34 11.32 -16.59
CA MET A 239 9.75 11.22 -17.00
C MET A 239 9.82 11.43 -18.52
N ILE A 240 10.10 12.66 -18.94
CA ILE A 240 10.27 13.03 -20.35
C ILE A 240 11.66 12.61 -20.79
N ARG A 241 11.75 11.90 -21.94
CA ARG A 241 13.01 11.44 -22.53
C ARG A 241 13.02 11.68 -24.04
#